data_f40757dd914f50ea4b7d33b38d35b2f3
#
_entry.id   f40757dd914f50ea4b7d33b38d35b2f3
#
_cell.length_a   1.000
_cell.length_b   1.000
_cell.length_c   1.000
_cell.angle_alpha   90.00
_cell.angle_beta   90.00
_cell.angle_gamma   90.00
#
_symmetry.space_group_name_H-M   'P 1'
#
loop_
_entity.id
_entity.type
_entity.pdbx_description
1 polymer ?
#
loop_
_entity_poly.entity_id
_entity_poly.type
_entity_poly.pdbx_seq_one_letter_code
_entity_poly.pdbx_strand_id
1 'polypeptide(L)'
;TSPSPPHATLEDCLLAASEECTFITGHHYDLTIPYFCGHQEYCRELNNGAALRVAQQHVEEWYPVVGVLEEINTTLLVLQHHLPQYFAGVTDLYYNELMAPHHNKNRQRPKTPTKVEAAIRKNLSLEYDFYNFMKQRLAIQYQQLQKT
;
A
#
# COMPACT_ATOMS: atom_id res chain seq x y z
N THR A 1 -31.44 -6.12 -3.88
CA THR A 1 -30.70 -4.87 -4.05
C THR A 1 -29.86 -5.03 -5.30
N SER A 2 -30.20 -4.28 -6.35
CA SER A 2 -29.46 -4.30 -7.62
C SER A 2 -28.05 -3.76 -7.40
N PRO A 3 -27.01 -4.37 -7.98
CA PRO A 3 -25.69 -3.80 -7.93
C PRO A 3 -25.69 -2.41 -8.58
N SER A 4 -25.14 -1.43 -7.90
CA SER A 4 -24.97 -0.10 -8.47
C SER A 4 -24.15 -0.19 -9.76
N PRO A 5 -24.47 0.59 -10.81
CA PRO A 5 -23.67 0.58 -12.02
C PRO A 5 -22.22 0.98 -11.68
N PRO A 6 -21.23 0.38 -12.34
CA PRO A 6 -19.83 0.73 -12.09
C PRO A 6 -19.64 2.22 -12.38
N HIS A 7 -19.06 2.94 -11.40
CA HIS A 7 -18.76 4.36 -11.55
C HIS A 7 -17.71 4.54 -12.65
N ALA A 8 -17.95 5.50 -13.54
CA ALA A 8 -17.05 5.76 -14.66
C ALA A 8 -15.72 6.38 -14.19
N THR A 9 -15.74 7.14 -13.08
CA THR A 9 -14.57 7.79 -12.51
C THR A 9 -14.57 7.70 -10.98
N LEU A 10 -13.40 7.91 -10.38
CA LEU A 10 -13.26 8.00 -8.92
C LEU A 10 -14.05 9.19 -8.34
N GLU A 11 -14.15 10.30 -9.10
CA GLU A 11 -14.94 11.47 -8.72
C GLU A 11 -16.42 11.12 -8.61
N ASP A 12 -16.97 10.41 -9.61
CA ASP A 12 -18.37 9.95 -9.59
C ASP A 12 -18.65 9.05 -8.39
N CYS A 13 -17.72 8.16 -8.06
CA CYS A 13 -17.83 7.26 -6.92
C CYS A 13 -17.87 8.02 -5.57
N LEU A 14 -17.03 9.02 -5.41
CA LEU A 14 -17.01 9.87 -4.21
C LEU A 14 -18.25 10.77 -4.10
N LEU A 15 -18.72 11.35 -5.20
CA LEU A 15 -19.92 12.17 -5.25
C LEU A 15 -21.18 11.35 -4.96
N ALA A 16 -21.22 10.10 -5.42
CA ALA A 16 -22.31 9.18 -5.13
C ALA A 16 -22.27 8.62 -3.70
N ALA A 17 -21.22 8.93 -2.92
CA ALA A 17 -20.98 8.38 -1.58
C ALA A 17 -21.09 6.85 -1.54
N SER A 18 -20.62 6.19 -2.59
CA SER A 18 -20.60 4.73 -2.67
C SER A 18 -19.74 4.13 -1.55
N GLU A 19 -20.17 3.01 -0.99
CA GLU A 19 -19.45 2.33 0.10
C GLU A 19 -17.99 2.03 -0.28
N GLU A 20 -17.73 1.69 -1.54
CA GLU A 20 -16.39 1.45 -2.09
C GLU A 20 -15.45 2.65 -2.01
N CYS A 21 -15.99 3.88 -1.99
CA CYS A 21 -15.21 5.12 -2.01
C CYS A 21 -15.29 5.92 -0.71
N THR A 22 -16.16 5.58 0.21
CA THR A 22 -16.26 6.25 1.51
C THR A 22 -15.31 5.70 2.55
N PHE A 23 -14.89 4.45 2.41
CA PHE A 23 -13.98 3.73 3.32
C PHE A 23 -14.47 3.68 4.78
N ILE A 24 -15.69 4.16 5.05
CA ILE A 24 -16.21 4.41 6.40
C ILE A 24 -16.67 3.11 7.07
N THR A 25 -17.09 2.12 6.30
CA THR A 25 -17.78 0.96 6.87
C THR A 25 -16.87 -0.16 7.36
N GLY A 26 -15.56 -0.02 7.28
CA GLY A 26 -14.58 -0.91 7.93
C GLY A 26 -14.77 -2.42 7.77
N HIS A 27 -15.69 -2.84 6.90
CA HIS A 27 -15.96 -4.25 6.65
C HIS A 27 -14.93 -4.89 5.72
N HIS A 28 -14.10 -4.06 5.09
CA HIS A 28 -13.12 -4.49 4.12
C HIS A 28 -11.71 -4.32 4.67
N TYR A 29 -10.90 -5.35 4.52
CA TYR A 29 -9.45 -5.29 4.74
C TYR A 29 -8.72 -4.69 3.52
N ASP A 30 -9.40 -3.85 2.75
CA ASP A 30 -8.88 -3.21 1.55
C ASP A 30 -7.84 -2.13 1.87
N LEU A 31 -7.85 -1.63 3.12
CA LEU A 31 -6.89 -0.66 3.62
C LEU A 31 -5.70 -1.35 4.28
N THR A 32 -4.57 -0.66 4.30
CA THR A 32 -3.30 -1.22 4.74
C THR A 32 -3.24 -1.38 6.26
N ILE A 33 -3.72 -0.40 7.02
CA ILE A 33 -3.72 -0.47 8.50
C ILE A 33 -4.53 -1.66 9.00
N PRO A 34 -5.79 -1.90 8.58
CA PRO A 34 -6.53 -3.09 8.98
C PRO A 34 -5.81 -4.40 8.70
N TYR A 35 -5.17 -4.49 7.52
CA TYR A 35 -4.41 -5.68 7.13
C TYR A 35 -3.27 -6.00 8.10
N PHE A 36 -2.49 -5.02 8.52
CA PHE A 36 -1.36 -5.22 9.43
C PHE A 36 -1.74 -5.17 10.91
N CYS A 37 -2.83 -4.49 11.26
CA CYS A 37 -3.30 -4.39 12.65
C CYS A 37 -3.92 -5.71 13.14
N GLY A 38 -4.78 -6.34 12.34
CA GLY A 38 -5.41 -7.61 12.66
C GLY A 38 -6.93 -7.53 12.78
N HIS A 39 -7.53 -8.43 13.60
CA HIS A 39 -8.97 -8.68 13.62
C HIS A 39 -9.74 -7.94 14.72
N GLN A 40 -9.07 -7.16 15.56
CA GLN A 40 -9.74 -6.37 16.58
C GLN A 40 -10.66 -5.32 15.94
N GLU A 41 -11.76 -4.99 16.62
CA GLU A 41 -12.75 -4.07 16.06
C GLU A 41 -12.16 -2.71 15.69
N TYR A 42 -11.34 -2.14 16.58
CA TYR A 42 -10.67 -0.86 16.35
C TYR A 42 -9.70 -0.87 15.15
N CYS A 43 -9.18 -2.06 14.75
CA CYS A 43 -8.31 -2.18 13.59
C CYS A 43 -9.02 -1.80 12.27
N ARG A 44 -10.34 -1.93 12.25
CA ARG A 44 -11.18 -1.62 11.10
C ARG A 44 -11.76 -0.22 11.11
N GLU A 45 -11.54 0.54 12.19
CA GLU A 45 -11.99 1.91 12.29
C GLU A 45 -11.07 2.84 11.49
N LEU A 46 -11.67 3.61 10.58
CA LEU A 46 -10.93 4.55 9.75
C LEU A 46 -10.21 5.60 10.61
N ASN A 47 -8.95 5.85 10.30
CA ASN A 47 -8.10 6.82 11.02
C ASN A 47 -8.04 6.58 12.54
N ASN A 48 -8.02 5.33 12.97
CA ASN A 48 -7.81 4.98 14.36
C ASN A 48 -6.32 4.96 14.72
N GLY A 49 -5.89 5.85 15.62
CA GLY A 49 -4.48 5.97 16.02
C GLY A 49 -3.94 4.77 16.79
N ALA A 50 -4.79 4.02 17.50
CA ALA A 50 -4.37 2.78 18.16
C ALA A 50 -4.10 1.68 17.12
N ALA A 51 -4.96 1.58 16.10
CA ALA A 51 -4.77 0.66 14.98
C ALA A 51 -3.46 0.93 14.24
N LEU A 52 -3.14 2.20 13.96
CA LEU A 52 -1.88 2.59 13.35
C LEU A 52 -0.67 2.13 14.16
N ARG A 53 -0.67 2.36 15.49
CA ARG A 53 0.45 1.94 16.35
C ARG A 53 0.62 0.43 16.37
N VAL A 54 -0.47 -0.32 16.44
CA VAL A 54 -0.42 -1.78 16.40
C VAL A 54 0.08 -2.28 15.06
N ALA A 55 -0.39 -1.71 13.95
CA ALA A 55 0.09 -2.05 12.62
C ALA A 55 1.60 -1.78 12.45
N GLN A 56 2.09 -0.64 12.94
CA GLN A 56 3.52 -0.32 12.95
C GLN A 56 4.33 -1.32 13.77
N GLN A 57 3.87 -1.66 14.98
CA GLN A 57 4.51 -2.65 15.83
C GLN A 57 4.58 -4.02 15.17
N HIS A 58 3.49 -4.49 14.58
CA HIS A 58 3.46 -5.76 13.87
C HIS A 58 4.42 -5.79 12.68
N VAL A 59 4.51 -4.68 11.93
CA VAL A 59 5.49 -4.58 10.84
C VAL A 59 6.91 -4.72 11.36
N GLU A 60 7.25 -4.07 12.47
CA GLU A 60 8.59 -4.16 13.06
C GLU A 60 8.92 -5.55 13.61
N GLU A 61 7.96 -6.20 14.26
CA GLU A 61 8.17 -7.48 14.93
C GLU A 61 8.12 -8.68 13.99
N TRP A 62 7.21 -8.67 13.00
CA TRP A 62 6.90 -9.88 12.23
C TRP A 62 7.25 -9.82 10.75
N TYR A 63 7.51 -8.64 10.22
CA TYR A 63 7.81 -8.47 8.80
C TYR A 63 9.25 -8.01 8.59
N PRO A 64 10.17 -8.93 8.25
CA PRO A 64 11.58 -8.57 8.00
C PRO A 64 11.71 -7.47 6.95
N VAL A 65 10.91 -7.54 5.89
CA VAL A 65 10.85 -6.55 4.82
C VAL A 65 9.40 -6.31 4.43
N VAL A 66 9.05 -5.04 4.29
CA VAL A 66 7.82 -4.61 3.59
C VAL A 66 8.26 -3.77 2.40
N GLY A 67 7.97 -4.25 1.21
CA GLY A 67 8.31 -3.57 -0.04
C GLY A 67 7.33 -2.46 -0.38
N VAL A 68 7.80 -1.50 -1.15
CA VAL A 68 7.02 -0.39 -1.70
C VAL A 68 7.11 -0.45 -3.22
N LEU A 69 5.97 -0.52 -3.89
CA LEU A 69 5.91 -0.78 -5.33
C LEU A 69 6.57 0.35 -6.15
N GLU A 70 6.42 1.58 -5.70
CA GLU A 70 7.05 2.76 -6.32
C GLU A 70 8.57 2.78 -6.17
N GLU A 71 9.10 2.02 -5.20
CA GLU A 71 10.52 1.85 -4.94
C GLU A 71 10.97 0.40 -5.21
N ILE A 72 10.53 -0.15 -6.35
CA ILE A 72 10.71 -1.57 -6.66
C ILE A 72 12.19 -2.00 -6.64
N ASN A 73 13.09 -1.19 -7.17
CA ASN A 73 14.52 -1.48 -7.16
C ASN A 73 15.06 -1.65 -5.74
N THR A 74 14.76 -0.70 -4.88
CA THR A 74 15.13 -0.71 -3.46
C THR A 74 14.51 -1.92 -2.77
N THR A 75 13.23 -2.19 -3.04
CA THR A 75 12.49 -3.33 -2.50
C THR A 75 13.18 -4.66 -2.84
N LEU A 76 13.52 -4.87 -4.12
CA LEU A 76 14.15 -6.12 -4.57
C LEU A 76 15.53 -6.33 -3.94
N LEU A 77 16.35 -5.27 -3.86
CA LEU A 77 17.68 -5.33 -3.24
C LEU A 77 17.58 -5.64 -1.73
N VAL A 78 16.66 -5.01 -1.02
CA VAL A 78 16.44 -5.25 0.40
C VAL A 78 15.91 -6.68 0.64
N LEU A 79 14.97 -7.15 -0.16
CA LEU A 79 14.46 -8.53 -0.10
C LEU A 79 15.58 -9.55 -0.34
N GLN A 80 16.39 -9.35 -1.37
CA GLN A 80 17.51 -10.24 -1.70
C GLN A 80 18.53 -10.32 -0.58
N HIS A 81 18.79 -9.20 0.10
CA HIS A 81 19.75 -9.15 1.20
C HIS A 81 19.21 -9.79 2.50
N HIS A 82 17.98 -9.43 2.89
CA HIS A 82 17.42 -9.90 4.17
C HIS A 82 16.86 -11.33 4.11
N LEU A 83 16.43 -11.77 2.94
CA LEU A 83 15.78 -13.07 2.74
C LEU A 83 16.41 -13.82 1.54
N PRO A 84 17.74 -14.01 1.53
CA PRO A 84 18.44 -14.60 0.37
C PRO A 84 17.97 -16.02 0.04
N GLN A 85 17.48 -16.78 1.03
CA GLN A 85 16.96 -18.13 0.81
C GLN A 85 15.73 -18.17 -0.10
N TYR A 86 15.01 -17.05 -0.26
CA TYR A 86 13.82 -16.95 -1.11
C TYR A 86 14.01 -16.00 -2.30
N PHE A 87 14.89 -15.01 -2.16
CA PHE A 87 14.99 -13.89 -3.10
C PHE A 87 16.38 -13.75 -3.74
N ALA A 88 17.27 -14.75 -3.61
CA ALA A 88 18.56 -14.69 -4.30
C ALA A 88 18.34 -14.58 -5.83
N GLY A 89 18.95 -13.56 -6.45
CA GLY A 89 18.83 -13.32 -7.90
C GLY A 89 17.50 -12.71 -8.34
N VAL A 90 16.63 -12.29 -7.42
CA VAL A 90 15.30 -11.75 -7.75
C VAL A 90 15.38 -10.49 -8.62
N THR A 91 16.42 -9.69 -8.46
CA THR A 91 16.59 -8.46 -9.26
C THR A 91 16.80 -8.80 -10.73
N ASP A 92 17.69 -9.77 -11.02
CA ASP A 92 17.95 -10.20 -12.40
C ASP A 92 16.73 -10.88 -13.00
N LEU A 93 16.07 -11.74 -12.25
CA LEU A 93 14.83 -12.40 -12.66
C LEU A 93 13.74 -11.37 -13.01
N TYR A 94 13.56 -10.34 -12.17
CA TYR A 94 12.54 -9.32 -12.39
C TYR A 94 12.77 -8.56 -13.68
N TYR A 95 13.99 -8.08 -13.91
CA TYR A 95 14.29 -7.27 -15.11
C TYR A 95 14.40 -8.06 -16.38
N ASN A 96 14.97 -9.26 -16.34
CA ASN A 96 15.24 -10.04 -17.54
C ASN A 96 14.04 -10.90 -17.98
N GLU A 97 13.24 -11.39 -17.03
CA GLU A 97 12.19 -12.36 -17.33
C GLU A 97 10.78 -11.84 -17.08
N LEU A 98 10.57 -11.05 -16.02
CA LEU A 98 9.22 -10.63 -15.61
C LEU A 98 8.78 -9.29 -16.19
N MET A 99 9.69 -8.33 -16.36
CA MET A 99 9.34 -7.00 -16.87
C MET A 99 8.91 -6.97 -18.32
N ALA A 100 9.50 -7.81 -19.16
CA ALA A 100 9.22 -7.82 -20.59
C ALA A 100 7.78 -8.25 -20.94
N PRO A 101 7.21 -9.33 -20.34
CA PRO A 101 5.85 -9.76 -20.64
C PRO A 101 4.74 -9.05 -19.87
N HIS A 102 5.04 -8.42 -18.72
CA HIS A 102 4.02 -7.93 -17.78
C HIS A 102 3.92 -6.40 -17.70
N HIS A 103 4.21 -5.70 -18.77
CA HIS A 103 4.03 -4.25 -18.84
C HIS A 103 2.53 -3.88 -18.88
N ASN A 104 1.86 -4.04 -17.74
CA ASN A 104 0.47 -3.60 -17.58
C ASN A 104 0.42 -2.06 -17.45
N LYS A 105 0.60 -1.37 -18.58
CA LYS A 105 0.39 0.07 -18.64
C LYS A 105 -1.06 0.34 -19.06
N ASN A 106 -1.90 0.67 -18.09
CA ASN A 106 -3.20 1.24 -18.42
C ASN A 106 -3.01 2.63 -19.04
N ARG A 107 -2.93 2.66 -20.38
CA ARG A 107 -2.74 3.90 -21.15
C ARG A 107 -3.96 4.83 -21.13
N GLN A 108 -5.11 4.33 -20.69
CA GLN A 108 -6.38 5.04 -20.68
C GLN A 108 -6.82 5.46 -19.27
N ARG A 109 -5.91 5.42 -18.29
CA ARG A 109 -6.24 5.83 -16.92
C ARG A 109 -6.57 7.32 -16.89
N PRO A 110 -7.80 7.73 -16.55
CA PRO A 110 -8.14 9.14 -16.42
C PRO A 110 -7.32 9.78 -15.30
N LYS A 111 -6.91 11.02 -15.49
CA LYS A 111 -6.23 11.78 -14.44
C LYS A 111 -7.24 12.13 -13.35
N THR A 112 -6.90 11.81 -12.11
CA THR A 112 -7.72 12.19 -10.96
C THR A 112 -7.60 13.71 -10.75
N PRO A 113 -8.73 14.45 -10.61
CA PRO A 113 -8.69 15.87 -10.31
C PRO A 113 -8.00 16.14 -8.97
N THR A 114 -7.21 17.22 -8.88
CA THR A 114 -6.46 17.57 -7.66
C THR A 114 -7.34 17.71 -6.41
N LYS A 115 -8.57 18.19 -6.57
CA LYS A 115 -9.55 18.30 -5.47
C LYS A 115 -9.95 16.93 -4.92
N VAL A 116 -10.14 15.96 -5.80
CA VAL A 116 -10.48 14.58 -5.44
C VAL A 116 -9.31 13.92 -4.72
N GLU A 117 -8.10 14.08 -5.24
CA GLU A 117 -6.90 13.57 -4.60
C GLU A 117 -6.70 14.16 -3.20
N ALA A 118 -6.89 15.48 -3.02
CA ALA A 118 -6.79 16.14 -1.72
C ALA A 118 -7.85 15.63 -0.73
N ALA A 119 -9.07 15.39 -1.17
CA ALA A 119 -10.14 14.84 -0.34
C ALA A 119 -9.81 13.41 0.14
N ILE A 120 -9.30 12.55 -0.76
CA ILE A 120 -8.88 11.19 -0.42
C ILE A 120 -7.73 11.22 0.59
N ARG A 121 -6.70 12.04 0.36
CA ARG A 121 -5.58 12.20 1.29
C ARG A 121 -6.04 12.61 2.68
N LYS A 122 -7.01 13.51 2.77
CA LYS A 122 -7.59 13.94 4.04
C LYS A 122 -8.37 12.80 4.71
N ASN A 123 -9.17 12.08 3.95
CA ASN A 123 -10.01 10.99 4.47
C ASN A 123 -9.19 9.77 4.90
N LEU A 124 -8.04 9.54 4.28
CA LEU A 124 -7.14 8.42 4.55
C LEU A 124 -5.83 8.87 5.22
N SER A 125 -5.88 9.88 6.08
CA SER A 125 -4.67 10.51 6.63
C SER A 125 -3.74 9.51 7.32
N LEU A 126 -4.23 8.61 8.17
CA LEU A 126 -3.40 7.63 8.85
C LEU A 126 -2.92 6.50 7.92
N GLU A 127 -3.65 6.17 6.86
CA GLU A 127 -3.16 5.24 5.84
C GLU A 127 -1.93 5.81 5.12
N TYR A 128 -1.93 7.11 4.82
CA TYR A 128 -0.76 7.80 4.27
C TYR A 128 0.40 7.86 5.27
N ASP A 129 0.13 8.09 6.54
CA ASP A 129 1.15 8.07 7.59
C ASP A 129 1.78 6.68 7.71
N PHE A 130 0.97 5.63 7.65
CA PHE A 130 1.46 4.26 7.69
C PHE A 130 2.26 3.89 6.43
N TYR A 131 1.81 4.30 5.24
CA TYR A 131 2.56 4.14 4.01
C TYR A 131 3.93 4.82 4.08
N ASN A 132 3.98 6.05 4.57
CA ASN A 132 5.22 6.80 4.73
C ASN A 132 6.15 6.15 5.75
N PHE A 133 5.63 5.59 6.83
CA PHE A 133 6.39 4.80 7.79
C PHE A 133 7.05 3.58 7.11
N MET A 134 6.30 2.81 6.33
CA MET A 134 6.84 1.65 5.61
C MET A 134 7.90 2.06 4.59
N LYS A 135 7.66 3.13 3.85
CA LYS A 135 8.62 3.69 2.89
C LYS A 135 9.91 4.15 3.55
N GLN A 136 9.80 4.84 4.68
CA GLN A 136 10.95 5.29 5.45
C GLN A 136 11.76 4.10 6.02
N ARG A 137 11.07 3.09 6.54
CA ARG A 137 11.71 1.86 7.04
C ARG A 137 12.49 1.16 5.94
N LEU A 138 11.91 1.01 4.76
CA LEU A 138 12.58 0.43 3.59
C LEU A 138 13.83 1.22 3.20
N ALA A 139 13.75 2.56 3.18
CA ALA A 139 14.89 3.43 2.89
C ALA A 139 16.01 3.27 3.90
N ILE A 140 15.71 3.15 5.19
CA ILE A 140 16.69 2.89 6.25
C ILE A 140 17.36 1.53 6.04
N GLN A 141 16.60 0.47 5.78
CA GLN A 141 17.14 -0.86 5.48
C GLN A 141 18.09 -0.81 4.27
N TYR A 142 17.72 -0.12 3.21
CA TYR A 142 18.57 0.06 2.03
C TYR A 142 19.87 0.81 2.34
N GLN A 143 19.81 1.90 3.13
CA GLN A 143 21.00 2.62 3.54
C GLN A 143 21.97 1.76 4.36
N GLN A 144 21.45 0.84 5.17
CA GLN A 144 22.28 -0.10 5.93
C GLN A 144 23.03 -1.06 5.00
N LEU A 145 22.42 -1.49 3.90
CA LEU A 145 23.11 -2.32 2.90
C LEU A 145 24.32 -1.64 2.27
N GLN A 146 24.22 -0.34 2.03
CA GLN A 146 25.29 0.44 1.39
C GLN A 146 26.50 0.69 2.29
N LYS A 147 26.34 0.47 3.60
CA LYS A 147 27.42 0.66 4.58
C LYS A 147 28.20 -0.62 4.90
N THR A 148 27.72 -1.76 4.41
CA THR A 148 28.33 -3.07 4.59
C THR A 148 29.16 -3.44 3.39
#